data_6c212753c7b30b8f14375b5f80600cfb
#
_entry.id   6c212753c7b30b8f14375b5f80600cfb
#
_cell.length_a   1.000
_cell.length_b   1.000
_cell.length_c   1.000
_cell.angle_alpha   90.00
_cell.angle_beta   90.00
_cell.angle_gamma   90.00
#
_symmetry.space_group_name_H-M   'P 1'
#
loop_
_entity.id
_entity.type
_entity.pdbx_description
1 polymer ?
#
loop_
_entity_poly.entity_id
_entity_poly.type
_entity_poly.pdbx_seq_one_letter_code
_entity_poly.pdbx_strand_id
1 'polypeptide(L)'
;HCFTYFENMTEFLFILCSFFLISYSFIHFLVWKGLKKLSFEPSISQSKFSIIIAARNEEKNIAQCLTSLIQQHYPKDFFEIIVVNDRSSDNTLSNIKEFEQQYSNIHSLTISSLSSDLPLKKNALNEGIKKSKFDILVFTDADSIAPPTWLQEMAKAFSPEIGVVAGYSPFAKTSIKNSFGKNFLRYEEMKNSLGAAAGIGLNKAYMCTGRNFAYRKSIFEKVGGFEKIKHSISGDDDLFINKNANSKNTSVIINKESINLSSPKEKREEWVIQKKKHFK
;
A
#
# COMPACT_ATOMS: atom_id res chain seq x y z
N HIS A 1 -38.76 36.51 26.29
CA HIS A 1 -38.39 35.05 26.34
C HIS A 1 -38.00 34.49 24.96
N CYS A 2 -38.62 34.88 23.86
CA CYS A 2 -38.27 34.37 22.51
C CYS A 2 -36.94 34.95 21.99
N PHE A 3 -36.69 36.24 22.22
CA PHE A 3 -35.48 36.93 21.78
C PHE A 3 -34.21 36.41 22.51
N THR A 4 -34.27 36.22 23.81
CA THR A 4 -33.16 35.68 24.61
C THR A 4 -32.84 34.22 24.27
N TYR A 5 -33.83 33.44 23.86
CA TYR A 5 -33.61 32.07 23.37
C TYR A 5 -32.90 32.05 22.04
N PHE A 6 -33.21 32.98 21.15
CA PHE A 6 -32.57 33.11 19.82
C PHE A 6 -31.12 33.60 19.94
N GLU A 7 -30.82 34.54 20.83
CA GLU A 7 -29.46 35.02 21.13
C GLU A 7 -28.61 33.89 21.70
N ASN A 8 -29.08 33.15 22.69
CA ASN A 8 -28.38 32.01 23.27
C ASN A 8 -28.09 30.88 22.25
N MET A 9 -29.01 30.65 21.31
CA MET A 9 -28.84 29.66 20.25
C MET A 9 -27.80 30.12 19.23
N THR A 10 -27.75 31.39 18.85
CA THR A 10 -26.74 31.91 17.92
C THR A 10 -25.34 31.91 18.54
N GLU A 11 -25.20 32.27 19.80
CA GLU A 11 -23.94 32.16 20.54
C GLU A 11 -23.46 30.70 20.64
N PHE A 12 -24.36 29.77 20.95
CA PHE A 12 -24.03 28.34 21.00
C PHE A 12 -23.54 27.82 19.63
N LEU A 13 -24.23 28.16 18.54
CA LEU A 13 -23.84 27.80 17.18
C LEU A 13 -22.49 28.39 16.80
N PHE A 14 -22.23 29.64 17.18
CA PHE A 14 -20.97 30.32 16.94
C PHE A 14 -19.82 29.61 17.64
N ILE A 15 -19.98 29.25 18.93
CA ILE A 15 -18.99 28.51 19.72
C ILE A 15 -18.73 27.14 19.09
N LEU A 16 -19.79 26.42 18.70
CA LEU A 16 -19.70 25.11 18.08
C LEU A 16 -18.95 25.17 16.75
N CYS A 17 -19.30 26.12 15.87
CA CYS A 17 -18.61 26.33 14.59
C CYS A 17 -17.14 26.72 14.80
N SER A 18 -16.85 27.59 15.77
CA SER A 18 -15.50 27.99 16.12
C SER A 18 -14.67 26.79 16.61
N PHE A 19 -15.24 25.95 17.45
CA PHE A 19 -14.59 24.72 17.93
C PHE A 19 -14.25 23.77 16.76
N PHE A 20 -15.16 23.54 15.84
CA PHE A 20 -14.90 22.70 14.67
C PHE A 20 -13.84 23.33 13.75
N LEU A 21 -13.86 24.63 13.52
CA LEU A 21 -12.88 25.32 12.70
C LEU A 21 -11.46 25.25 13.31
N ILE A 22 -11.34 25.47 14.61
CA ILE A 22 -10.07 25.36 15.35
C ILE A 22 -9.55 23.93 15.29
N SER A 23 -10.42 22.94 15.57
CA SER A 23 -10.07 21.53 15.52
C SER A 23 -9.60 21.09 14.12
N TYR A 24 -10.32 21.52 13.08
CA TYR A 24 -9.95 21.28 11.69
C TYR A 24 -8.60 21.90 11.36
N SER A 25 -8.38 23.15 11.72
CA SER A 25 -7.13 23.86 11.47
C SER A 25 -5.97 23.20 12.22
N PHE A 26 -6.18 22.74 13.43
CA PHE A 26 -5.18 22.02 14.22
C PHE A 26 -4.77 20.69 13.58
N ILE A 27 -5.74 19.90 13.07
CA ILE A 27 -5.44 18.65 12.36
C ILE A 27 -4.60 18.94 11.12
N HIS A 28 -4.93 19.98 10.32
CA HIS A 28 -4.15 20.35 9.14
C HIS A 28 -2.74 20.84 9.50
N PHE A 29 -2.60 21.55 10.60
CA PHE A 29 -1.29 21.94 11.13
C PHE A 29 -0.46 20.70 11.50
N LEU A 30 -1.03 19.70 12.14
CA LEU A 30 -0.33 18.45 12.46
C LEU A 30 0.08 17.68 11.18
N VAL A 31 -0.80 17.61 10.18
CA VAL A 31 -0.47 17.00 8.88
C VAL A 31 0.70 17.76 8.23
N TRP A 32 0.64 19.07 8.13
CA TRP A 32 1.71 19.88 7.59
C TRP A 32 3.04 19.69 8.34
N LYS A 33 3.00 19.71 9.69
CA LYS A 33 4.17 19.49 10.55
C LYS A 33 4.77 18.10 10.32
N GLY A 34 3.94 17.07 10.17
CA GLY A 34 4.38 15.71 9.89
C GLY A 34 5.04 15.60 8.52
N LEU A 35 4.41 16.13 7.48
CA LEU A 35 4.96 16.11 6.12
C LEU A 35 6.30 16.86 6.02
N LYS A 36 6.45 17.98 6.72
CA LYS A 36 7.72 18.72 6.76
C LYS A 36 8.88 17.96 7.41
N LYS A 37 8.61 16.97 8.24
CA LYS A 37 9.63 16.12 8.88
C LYS A 37 10.07 14.96 8.02
N LEU A 38 9.37 14.68 6.93
CA LEU A 38 9.80 13.69 5.95
C LEU A 38 10.89 14.32 5.09
N SER A 39 12.14 13.98 5.35
CA SER A 39 13.25 14.32 4.46
C SER A 39 13.40 13.19 3.44
N PHE A 40 13.51 13.55 2.18
CA PHE A 40 13.85 12.63 1.10
C PHE A 40 15.18 13.08 0.49
N GLU A 41 16.25 12.40 0.88
CA GLU A 41 17.55 12.52 0.21
C GLU A 41 17.65 11.35 -0.78
N PRO A 42 17.61 11.62 -2.10
CA PRO A 42 17.68 10.55 -3.11
C PRO A 42 18.98 9.77 -2.97
N SER A 43 18.87 8.45 -2.81
CA SER A 43 20.04 7.57 -2.85
C SER A 43 20.45 7.28 -4.29
N ILE A 44 21.76 7.24 -4.55
CA ILE A 44 22.33 6.86 -5.86
C ILE A 44 22.53 5.35 -5.95
N SER A 45 22.25 4.59 -4.88
CA SER A 45 22.52 3.16 -4.83
C SER A 45 21.60 2.35 -5.76
N GLN A 46 22.18 1.41 -6.51
CA GLN A 46 21.42 0.42 -7.27
C GLN A 46 20.94 -0.68 -6.32
N SER A 47 19.75 -0.53 -5.79
CA SER A 47 19.11 -1.52 -4.92
C SER A 47 18.61 -2.71 -5.73
N LYS A 48 18.60 -3.93 -5.12
CA LYS A 48 18.01 -5.14 -5.72
C LYS A 48 16.69 -5.47 -5.02
N PHE A 49 15.68 -5.87 -5.81
CA PHE A 49 14.31 -6.00 -5.34
C PHE A 49 13.72 -7.38 -5.59
N SER A 50 13.05 -7.95 -4.61
CA SER A 50 12.11 -9.05 -4.81
C SER A 50 10.69 -8.49 -4.72
N ILE A 51 9.99 -8.43 -5.86
CA ILE A 51 8.60 -7.99 -5.94
C ILE A 51 7.72 -9.19 -5.62
N ILE A 52 6.86 -9.07 -4.61
CA ILE A 52 6.01 -10.15 -4.11
C ILE A 52 4.56 -9.81 -4.36
N ILE A 53 3.84 -10.70 -5.03
CA ILE A 53 2.44 -10.56 -5.41
C ILE A 53 1.68 -11.78 -4.92
N ALA A 54 0.66 -11.57 -4.08
CA ALA A 54 -0.32 -12.60 -3.76
C ALA A 54 -1.50 -12.47 -4.72
N ALA A 55 -1.78 -13.53 -5.48
CA ALA A 55 -2.85 -13.55 -6.48
C ALA A 55 -3.88 -14.64 -6.15
N ARG A 56 -5.17 -14.28 -6.16
CA ARG A 56 -6.27 -15.22 -6.03
C ARG A 56 -7.47 -14.79 -6.86
N ASN A 57 -7.79 -15.54 -7.90
CA ASN A 57 -8.89 -15.27 -8.84
C ASN A 57 -8.74 -13.87 -9.48
N GLU A 58 -7.57 -13.63 -10.08
CA GLU A 58 -7.18 -12.37 -10.73
C GLU A 58 -6.94 -12.56 -12.23
N GLU A 59 -7.62 -13.51 -12.89
CA GLU A 59 -7.43 -13.81 -14.33
C GLU A 59 -7.56 -12.59 -15.23
N LYS A 60 -8.38 -11.60 -14.85
CA LYS A 60 -8.63 -10.37 -15.61
C LYS A 60 -7.54 -9.33 -15.46
N ASN A 61 -6.79 -9.36 -14.36
CA ASN A 61 -5.89 -8.28 -13.96
C ASN A 61 -4.41 -8.69 -14.02
N ILE A 62 -4.10 -9.96 -13.71
CA ILE A 62 -2.73 -10.42 -13.48
C ILE A 62 -1.82 -10.21 -14.69
N ALA A 63 -2.31 -10.40 -15.92
CA ALA A 63 -1.53 -10.19 -17.13
C ALA A 63 -1.10 -8.71 -17.28
N GLN A 64 -1.99 -7.76 -17.02
CA GLN A 64 -1.70 -6.34 -17.08
C GLN A 64 -0.73 -5.91 -15.96
N CYS A 65 -0.91 -6.45 -14.76
CA CYS A 65 0.01 -6.23 -13.63
C CYS A 65 1.43 -6.68 -14.02
N LEU A 66 1.60 -7.94 -14.44
CA LEU A 66 2.90 -8.48 -14.83
C LEU A 66 3.53 -7.72 -16.01
N THR A 67 2.74 -7.36 -17.02
CA THR A 67 3.22 -6.53 -18.13
C THR A 67 3.82 -5.22 -17.63
N SER A 68 3.17 -4.53 -16.70
CA SER A 68 3.67 -3.27 -16.14
C SER A 68 4.99 -3.44 -15.36
N LEU A 69 5.19 -4.60 -14.75
CA LEU A 69 6.39 -4.92 -13.98
C LEU A 69 7.57 -5.34 -14.86
N ILE A 70 7.33 -6.07 -15.95
CA ILE A 70 8.41 -6.40 -16.91
C ILE A 70 8.87 -5.19 -17.72
N GLN A 71 8.02 -4.16 -17.84
CA GLN A 71 8.33 -2.91 -18.54
C GLN A 71 9.07 -1.88 -17.66
N GLN A 72 9.50 -2.24 -16.45
CA GLN A 72 10.27 -1.33 -15.61
C GLN A 72 11.57 -0.90 -16.24
N HIS A 73 11.84 0.40 -16.22
CA HIS A 73 13.13 0.99 -16.61
C HIS A 73 14.17 0.76 -15.51
N TYR A 74 14.42 -0.53 -15.21
CA TYR A 74 15.35 -0.98 -14.19
C TYR A 74 16.12 -2.21 -14.70
N PRO A 75 17.41 -2.38 -14.35
CA PRO A 75 18.18 -3.54 -14.82
C PRO A 75 17.52 -4.86 -14.45
N LYS A 76 17.33 -5.76 -15.40
CA LYS A 76 16.58 -7.02 -15.21
C LYS A 76 17.21 -7.94 -14.17
N ASP A 77 18.54 -7.92 -14.04
CA ASP A 77 19.26 -8.69 -13.03
C ASP A 77 19.16 -8.13 -11.59
N PHE A 78 18.54 -6.96 -11.45
CA PHE A 78 18.39 -6.26 -10.17
C PHE A 78 16.97 -6.40 -9.58
N PHE A 79 16.08 -7.11 -10.24
CA PHE A 79 14.79 -7.45 -9.63
C PHE A 79 14.26 -8.81 -10.10
N GLU A 80 13.51 -9.44 -9.24
CA GLU A 80 12.71 -10.61 -9.54
C GLU A 80 11.25 -10.33 -9.18
N ILE A 81 10.34 -11.08 -9.78
CA ILE A 81 8.90 -11.02 -9.53
C ILE A 81 8.46 -12.40 -9.06
N ILE A 82 7.95 -12.47 -7.84
CA ILE A 82 7.46 -13.71 -7.23
C ILE A 82 5.94 -13.61 -7.12
N VAL A 83 5.24 -14.40 -7.90
CA VAL A 83 3.77 -14.44 -7.89
C VAL A 83 3.30 -15.67 -7.15
N VAL A 84 2.61 -15.47 -6.05
CA VAL A 84 2.06 -16.56 -5.25
C VAL A 84 0.59 -16.75 -5.61
N ASN A 85 0.29 -17.83 -6.34
CA ASN A 85 -1.07 -18.25 -6.64
C ASN A 85 -1.70 -18.91 -5.41
N ASP A 86 -2.61 -18.19 -4.74
CA ASP A 86 -3.29 -18.67 -3.55
C ASP A 86 -4.60 -19.38 -3.91
N ARG A 87 -4.52 -20.64 -4.39
CA ARG A 87 -5.68 -21.50 -4.66
C ARG A 87 -6.70 -20.84 -5.59
N SER A 88 -6.26 -20.22 -6.68
CA SER A 88 -7.16 -19.70 -7.71
C SER A 88 -7.90 -20.84 -8.38
N SER A 89 -9.19 -20.61 -8.70
CA SER A 89 -10.07 -21.54 -9.40
C SER A 89 -10.38 -21.12 -10.84
N ASP A 90 -9.84 -19.98 -11.26
CA ASP A 90 -9.94 -19.39 -12.59
C ASP A 90 -8.61 -19.54 -13.37
N ASN A 91 -8.44 -18.83 -14.47
CA ASN A 91 -7.26 -18.91 -15.32
C ASN A 91 -6.03 -18.13 -14.77
N THR A 92 -6.06 -17.66 -13.52
CA THR A 92 -4.95 -16.90 -12.90
C THR A 92 -3.63 -17.65 -13.01
N LEU A 93 -3.61 -18.95 -12.64
CA LEU A 93 -2.37 -19.74 -12.66
C LEU A 93 -1.83 -19.93 -14.07
N SER A 94 -2.67 -20.22 -15.07
CA SER A 94 -2.22 -20.39 -16.45
C SER A 94 -1.61 -19.10 -17.00
N ASN A 95 -2.24 -17.95 -16.74
CA ASN A 95 -1.71 -16.64 -17.13
C ASN A 95 -0.33 -16.37 -16.49
N ILE A 96 -0.15 -16.67 -15.20
CA ILE A 96 1.15 -16.52 -14.52
C ILE A 96 2.21 -17.41 -15.18
N LYS A 97 1.88 -18.67 -15.49
CA LYS A 97 2.80 -19.62 -16.09
C LYS A 97 3.28 -19.22 -17.48
N GLU A 98 2.43 -18.58 -18.28
CA GLU A 98 2.81 -18.02 -19.59
C GLU A 98 3.90 -16.95 -19.44
N PHE A 99 3.78 -16.05 -18.46
CA PHE A 99 4.81 -15.04 -18.17
C PHE A 99 6.09 -15.68 -17.60
N GLU A 100 6.00 -16.66 -16.72
CA GLU A 100 7.15 -17.36 -16.16
C GLU A 100 7.97 -18.06 -17.25
N GLN A 101 7.34 -18.62 -18.27
CA GLN A 101 8.03 -19.23 -19.42
C GLN A 101 8.75 -18.22 -20.31
N GLN A 102 8.23 -16.99 -20.42
CA GLN A 102 8.76 -15.95 -21.29
C GLN A 102 9.85 -15.09 -20.63
N TYR A 103 9.82 -14.95 -19.29
CA TYR A 103 10.67 -14.02 -18.55
C TYR A 103 11.38 -14.72 -17.38
N SER A 104 12.71 -14.81 -17.47
CA SER A 104 13.55 -15.53 -16.49
C SER A 104 13.56 -14.93 -15.09
N ASN A 105 13.13 -13.69 -14.92
CA ASN A 105 13.01 -13.01 -13.63
C ASN A 105 11.61 -13.08 -13.02
N ILE A 106 10.69 -13.88 -13.60
CA ILE A 106 9.37 -14.17 -13.02
C ILE A 106 9.36 -15.59 -12.49
N HIS A 107 8.91 -15.75 -11.26
CA HIS A 107 8.79 -17.03 -10.57
C HIS A 107 7.40 -17.18 -9.98
N SER A 108 6.79 -18.34 -10.17
CA SER A 108 5.49 -18.64 -9.58
C SER A 108 5.59 -19.64 -8.44
N LEU A 109 4.76 -19.44 -7.43
CA LEU A 109 4.53 -20.39 -6.34
C LEU A 109 3.04 -20.71 -6.29
N THR A 110 2.66 -21.96 -6.10
CA THR A 110 1.25 -22.35 -5.92
C THR A 110 1.03 -22.91 -4.53
N ILE A 111 0.11 -22.32 -3.80
CA ILE A 111 -0.38 -22.86 -2.53
C ILE A 111 -1.60 -23.73 -2.85
N SER A 112 -1.51 -25.02 -2.59
CA SER A 112 -2.58 -26.00 -2.84
C SER A 112 -3.44 -26.26 -1.60
N SER A 113 -2.88 -26.12 -0.40
CA SER A 113 -3.56 -26.40 0.86
C SER A 113 -3.23 -25.36 1.94
N LEU A 114 -4.11 -25.22 2.93
CA LEU A 114 -3.87 -24.42 4.13
C LEU A 114 -2.98 -25.24 5.07
N SER A 115 -1.69 -24.96 5.06
CA SER A 115 -0.71 -25.63 5.95
C SER A 115 -0.23 -24.74 7.09
N SER A 116 -0.75 -23.51 7.22
CA SER A 116 -0.34 -22.58 8.25
C SER A 116 -1.53 -21.92 8.96
N ASP A 117 -1.33 -21.51 10.20
CA ASP A 117 -2.31 -20.74 10.99
C ASP A 117 -2.43 -19.27 10.55
N LEU A 118 -1.66 -18.87 9.54
CA LEU A 118 -1.70 -17.50 9.01
C LEU A 118 -2.94 -17.28 8.13
N PRO A 119 -3.56 -16.10 8.19
CA PRO A 119 -4.59 -15.69 7.24
C PRO A 119 -4.10 -15.79 5.79
N LEU A 120 -5.02 -16.07 4.86
CA LEU A 120 -4.73 -16.45 3.47
C LEU A 120 -3.70 -15.56 2.78
N LYS A 121 -3.91 -14.23 2.76
CA LYS A 121 -2.99 -13.29 2.11
C LYS A 121 -1.63 -13.26 2.81
N LYS A 122 -1.59 -13.27 4.14
CA LYS A 122 -0.34 -13.31 4.90
C LYS A 122 0.45 -14.58 4.65
N ASN A 123 -0.23 -15.72 4.54
CA ASN A 123 0.42 -16.99 4.18
C ASN A 123 1.05 -16.90 2.79
N ALA A 124 0.31 -16.38 1.80
CA ALA A 124 0.84 -16.19 0.46
C ALA A 124 2.06 -15.28 0.43
N LEU A 125 1.98 -14.11 1.09
CA LEU A 125 3.11 -13.18 1.20
C LEU A 125 4.30 -13.83 1.91
N ASN A 126 4.07 -14.58 3.00
CA ASN A 126 5.13 -15.25 3.75
C ASN A 126 5.88 -16.29 2.90
N GLU A 127 5.16 -17.08 2.10
CA GLU A 127 5.78 -18.03 1.17
C GLU A 127 6.59 -17.30 0.07
N GLY A 128 6.10 -16.19 -0.46
CA GLY A 128 6.84 -15.34 -1.38
C GLY A 128 8.11 -14.76 -0.74
N ILE A 129 8.02 -14.26 0.49
CA ILE A 129 9.17 -13.73 1.25
C ILE A 129 10.24 -14.81 1.47
N LYS A 130 9.86 -16.01 1.83
CA LYS A 130 10.80 -17.13 2.02
C LYS A 130 11.59 -17.44 0.75
N LYS A 131 10.96 -17.30 -0.41
CA LYS A 131 11.58 -17.57 -1.72
C LYS A 131 12.37 -16.40 -2.28
N SER A 132 12.24 -15.20 -1.68
CA SER A 132 12.90 -13.99 -2.17
C SER A 132 14.42 -14.10 -2.10
N LYS A 133 15.07 -13.72 -3.22
CA LYS A 133 16.53 -13.72 -3.39
C LYS A 133 17.17 -12.43 -2.85
N PHE A 134 16.47 -11.31 -2.91
CA PHE A 134 17.02 -10.00 -2.59
C PHE A 134 16.53 -9.47 -1.25
N ASP A 135 17.32 -8.58 -0.64
CA ASP A 135 17.07 -8.05 0.70
C ASP A 135 15.95 -7.03 0.77
N ILE A 136 15.61 -6.36 -0.34
CA ILE A 136 14.51 -5.41 -0.36
C ILE A 136 13.29 -6.09 -0.97
N LEU A 137 12.26 -6.21 -0.15
CA LEU A 137 10.97 -6.78 -0.51
C LEU A 137 10.05 -5.65 -0.93
N VAL A 138 9.45 -5.76 -2.10
CA VAL A 138 8.48 -4.79 -2.63
C VAL A 138 7.15 -5.49 -2.84
N PHE A 139 6.08 -4.87 -2.39
CA PHE A 139 4.74 -5.44 -2.44
C PHE A 139 3.83 -4.64 -3.37
N THR A 140 3.07 -5.37 -4.16
CA THR A 140 1.98 -4.83 -4.98
C THR A 140 0.86 -5.85 -5.09
N ASP A 141 -0.35 -5.39 -5.35
CA ASP A 141 -1.50 -6.28 -5.56
C ASP A 141 -1.58 -6.73 -7.03
N ALA A 142 -2.19 -7.89 -7.28
CA ALA A 142 -2.32 -8.49 -8.61
C ALA A 142 -3.21 -7.68 -9.58
N ASP A 143 -3.97 -6.70 -9.08
CA ASP A 143 -4.80 -5.76 -9.83
C ASP A 143 -4.16 -4.38 -10.00
N SER A 144 -2.88 -4.25 -9.68
CA SER A 144 -2.14 -2.98 -9.71
C SER A 144 -1.31 -2.81 -10.97
N ILE A 145 -1.15 -1.56 -11.41
CA ILE A 145 -0.35 -1.18 -12.59
C ILE A 145 0.71 -0.17 -12.13
N ALA A 146 1.97 -0.58 -12.19
CA ALA A 146 3.09 0.26 -11.84
C ALA A 146 3.57 1.10 -13.04
N PRO A 147 3.94 2.39 -12.86
CA PRO A 147 4.58 3.15 -13.91
C PRO A 147 5.98 2.60 -14.24
N PRO A 148 6.52 2.81 -15.45
CA PRO A 148 7.82 2.25 -15.86
C PRO A 148 9.00 2.67 -14.97
N THR A 149 8.89 3.75 -14.25
CA THR A 149 9.91 4.33 -13.35
C THR A 149 9.77 3.94 -11.88
N TRP A 150 8.77 3.12 -11.56
CA TRP A 150 8.42 2.77 -10.18
C TRP A 150 9.60 2.20 -9.37
N LEU A 151 10.34 1.23 -9.92
CA LEU A 151 11.50 0.66 -9.25
C LEU A 151 12.67 1.66 -9.13
N GLN A 152 12.82 2.59 -10.07
CA GLN A 152 13.81 3.67 -9.96
C GLN A 152 13.49 4.58 -8.77
N GLU A 153 12.23 4.96 -8.59
CA GLU A 153 11.80 5.80 -7.47
C GLU A 153 11.90 5.06 -6.14
N MET A 154 11.56 3.75 -6.13
CA MET A 154 11.81 2.90 -4.95
C MET A 154 13.31 2.87 -4.61
N ALA A 155 14.19 2.69 -5.59
CA ALA A 155 15.64 2.64 -5.37
C ALA A 155 16.18 3.95 -4.79
N LYS A 156 15.75 5.10 -5.31
CA LYS A 156 16.11 6.42 -4.77
C LYS A 156 15.69 6.59 -3.30
N ALA A 157 14.57 5.96 -2.92
CA ALA A 157 14.04 6.07 -1.56
C ALA A 157 14.78 5.23 -0.51
N PHE A 158 15.56 4.22 -0.93
CA PHE A 158 16.36 3.41 -0.03
C PHE A 158 17.78 3.98 0.14
N SER A 159 18.09 4.49 1.32
CA SER A 159 19.46 4.77 1.79
C SER A 159 19.86 3.72 2.85
N PRO A 160 21.11 3.71 3.36
CA PRO A 160 21.52 2.81 4.43
C PRO A 160 20.63 2.87 5.67
N GLU A 161 20.12 4.04 6.03
CA GLU A 161 19.27 4.27 7.20
C GLU A 161 17.81 3.92 6.96
N ILE A 162 17.36 3.93 5.69
CA ILE A 162 15.97 3.67 5.32
C ILE A 162 15.72 2.16 5.21
N GLY A 163 14.88 1.68 6.09
CA GLY A 163 14.46 0.28 6.13
C GLY A 163 13.06 0.04 5.58
N VAL A 164 12.25 1.09 5.45
CA VAL A 164 10.86 1.02 4.98
C VAL A 164 10.59 2.14 3.98
N VAL A 165 9.87 1.82 2.90
CA VAL A 165 9.37 2.80 1.93
C VAL A 165 7.87 2.63 1.77
N ALA A 166 7.11 3.69 2.00
CA ALA A 166 5.66 3.73 1.81
C ALA A 166 5.32 4.60 0.60
N GLY A 167 4.54 4.07 -0.34
CA GLY A 167 4.13 4.77 -1.55
C GLY A 167 2.65 5.08 -1.60
N TYR A 168 2.28 6.06 -2.40
CA TYR A 168 0.90 6.38 -2.70
C TYR A 168 0.38 5.50 -3.85
N SER A 169 -0.82 4.94 -3.69
CA SER A 169 -1.46 4.09 -4.70
C SER A 169 -2.96 4.33 -4.76
N PRO A 170 -3.41 5.30 -5.57
CA PRO A 170 -4.82 5.58 -5.73
C PRO A 170 -5.50 4.59 -6.69
N PHE A 171 -6.83 4.56 -6.66
CA PHE A 171 -7.60 3.89 -7.71
C PHE A 171 -7.45 4.59 -9.05
N ALA A 172 -7.32 3.80 -10.12
CA ALA A 172 -7.32 4.29 -11.48
C ALA A 172 -8.62 5.04 -11.82
N LYS A 173 -8.53 6.02 -12.73
CA LYS A 173 -9.71 6.65 -13.31
C LYS A 173 -10.42 5.62 -14.18
N THR A 174 -11.60 5.19 -13.77
CA THR A 174 -12.44 4.37 -14.66
C THR A 174 -13.15 5.27 -15.66
N SER A 175 -13.33 4.77 -16.89
CA SER A 175 -14.09 5.41 -17.98
C SER A 175 -15.60 5.53 -17.72
N ILE A 176 -16.09 4.95 -16.62
CA ILE A 176 -17.48 5.09 -16.21
C ILE A 176 -17.72 6.54 -15.79
N LYS A 177 -18.53 7.25 -16.59
CA LYS A 177 -18.94 8.65 -16.40
C LYS A 177 -19.21 8.95 -14.92
N ASN A 178 -18.53 9.99 -14.45
CA ASN A 178 -18.63 10.69 -13.17
C ASN A 178 -19.73 10.24 -12.22
N SER A 179 -19.44 9.27 -11.39
CA SER A 179 -20.19 9.07 -10.16
C SER A 179 -19.49 9.89 -9.06
N PHE A 180 -20.21 10.82 -8.44
CA PHE A 180 -19.78 11.57 -7.25
C PHE A 180 -19.08 10.67 -6.22
N GLY A 181 -19.57 9.44 -6.03
CA GLY A 181 -18.97 8.46 -5.14
C GLY A 181 -17.53 8.06 -5.48
N LYS A 182 -17.15 7.99 -6.77
CA LYS A 182 -15.78 7.61 -7.17
C LYS A 182 -14.78 8.74 -6.93
N ASN A 183 -15.17 9.98 -7.18
CA ASN A 183 -14.32 11.13 -6.86
C ASN A 183 -14.14 11.27 -5.34
N PHE A 184 -15.19 11.01 -4.58
CA PHE A 184 -15.14 10.99 -3.12
C PHE A 184 -14.17 9.89 -2.60
N LEU A 185 -14.23 8.67 -3.15
CA LEU A 185 -13.32 7.60 -2.78
C LEU A 185 -11.85 7.95 -3.05
N ARG A 186 -11.56 8.55 -4.20
CA ARG A 186 -10.20 9.00 -4.53
C ARG A 186 -9.72 10.12 -3.61
N TYR A 187 -10.60 11.04 -3.26
CA TYR A 187 -10.32 12.09 -2.27
C TYR A 187 -10.05 11.47 -0.89
N GLU A 188 -10.87 10.51 -0.46
CA GLU A 188 -10.65 9.77 0.80
C GLU A 188 -9.30 9.08 0.83
N GLU A 189 -8.92 8.38 -0.24
CA GLU A 189 -7.62 7.72 -0.34
C GLU A 189 -6.46 8.71 -0.30
N MET A 190 -6.54 9.80 -1.03
CA MET A 190 -5.53 10.86 -0.98
C MET A 190 -5.39 11.44 0.43
N LYS A 191 -6.50 11.78 1.07
CA LYS A 191 -6.51 12.29 2.45
C LYS A 191 -5.89 11.31 3.44
N ASN A 192 -6.26 10.02 3.33
CA ASN A 192 -5.74 8.96 4.19
C ASN A 192 -4.23 8.77 3.99
N SER A 193 -3.76 8.79 2.74
CA SER A 193 -2.33 8.67 2.43
C SER A 193 -1.52 9.86 2.92
N LEU A 194 -2.04 11.09 2.83
CA LEU A 194 -1.40 12.27 3.40
C LEU A 194 -1.34 12.18 4.93
N GLY A 195 -2.41 11.72 5.57
CA GLY A 195 -2.46 11.49 7.01
C GLY A 195 -1.46 10.42 7.45
N ALA A 196 -1.36 9.31 6.70
CA ALA A 196 -0.39 8.24 6.94
C ALA A 196 1.05 8.75 6.84
N ALA A 197 1.37 9.49 5.76
CA ALA A 197 2.68 10.11 5.57
C ALA A 197 3.01 11.07 6.73
N ALA A 198 2.08 11.94 7.10
CA ALA A 198 2.25 12.84 8.24
C ALA A 198 2.44 12.08 9.56
N GLY A 199 1.72 10.97 9.76
CA GLY A 199 1.88 10.08 10.91
C GLY A 199 3.30 9.51 11.01
N ILE A 200 3.87 9.07 9.88
CA ILE A 200 5.28 8.62 9.82
C ILE A 200 6.22 9.76 10.25
N GLY A 201 6.06 10.95 9.69
CA GLY A 201 6.89 12.11 10.04
C GLY A 201 6.77 12.55 11.50
N LEU A 202 5.64 12.31 12.14
CA LEU A 202 5.42 12.55 13.57
C LEU A 202 5.83 11.39 14.48
N ASN A 203 6.43 10.32 13.96
CA ASN A 203 6.73 9.07 14.68
C ASN A 203 5.46 8.39 15.25
N LYS A 204 4.35 8.51 14.55
CA LYS A 204 3.04 7.94 14.86
C LYS A 204 2.49 7.23 13.59
N ALA A 205 3.32 6.40 12.97
CA ALA A 205 2.91 5.59 11.85
C ALA A 205 1.73 4.70 12.26
N TYR A 206 0.65 4.66 11.46
CA TYR A 206 -0.54 3.90 11.77
C TYR A 206 -1.09 3.09 10.59
N MET A 207 -0.76 3.48 9.37
CA MET A 207 -1.16 2.76 8.16
C MET A 207 -0.22 3.03 6.99
N CYS A 208 -0.28 2.17 5.99
CA CYS A 208 0.27 2.39 4.65
C CYS A 208 -0.58 1.66 3.61
N THR A 209 -0.19 1.75 2.36
CA THR A 209 -0.91 1.09 1.27
C THR A 209 -0.10 -0.13 0.80
N GLY A 210 -0.56 -1.33 1.12
CA GLY A 210 0.15 -2.60 0.86
C GLY A 210 0.47 -2.87 -0.62
N ARG A 211 -0.22 -2.20 -1.54
CA ARG A 211 0.04 -2.30 -3.00
C ARG A 211 1.10 -1.33 -3.53
N ASN A 212 1.71 -0.51 -2.66
CA ASN A 212 2.87 0.33 -2.97
C ASN A 212 3.73 0.49 -1.71
N PHE A 213 4.38 -0.60 -1.32
CA PHE A 213 5.06 -0.72 -0.04
C PHE A 213 6.31 -1.57 -0.18
N ALA A 214 7.37 -1.20 0.52
CA ALA A 214 8.62 -1.95 0.49
C ALA A 214 9.34 -1.88 1.84
N TYR A 215 10.08 -2.94 2.17
CA TYR A 215 10.93 -2.96 3.35
C TYR A 215 12.12 -3.91 3.20
N ARG A 216 13.13 -3.72 4.03
CA ARG A 216 14.26 -4.65 4.11
C ARG A 216 13.83 -5.96 4.79
N LYS A 217 14.20 -7.09 4.21
CA LYS A 217 13.90 -8.44 4.73
C LYS A 217 14.35 -8.61 6.19
N SER A 218 15.47 -7.99 6.55
CA SER A 218 16.00 -7.99 7.92
C SER A 218 15.02 -7.40 8.95
N ILE A 219 14.19 -6.41 8.57
CA ILE A 219 13.16 -5.86 9.47
C ILE A 219 12.05 -6.88 9.68
N PHE A 220 11.63 -7.58 8.63
CA PHE A 220 10.62 -8.63 8.72
C PHE A 220 11.08 -9.78 9.62
N GLU A 221 12.32 -10.24 9.46
CA GLU A 221 12.92 -11.28 10.27
C GLU A 221 13.06 -10.86 11.74
N LYS A 222 13.56 -9.64 11.99
CA LYS A 222 13.71 -9.09 13.36
C LYS A 222 12.41 -9.07 14.17
N VAL A 223 11.28 -8.83 13.52
CA VAL A 223 9.97 -8.79 14.22
C VAL A 223 9.32 -10.17 14.34
N GLY A 224 9.91 -11.22 13.76
CA GLY A 224 9.37 -12.57 13.74
C GLY A 224 8.27 -12.76 12.69
N GLY A 225 8.38 -12.03 11.57
CA GLY A 225 7.44 -12.14 10.45
C GLY A 225 6.02 -11.74 10.82
N PHE A 226 5.05 -12.51 10.32
CA PHE A 226 3.62 -12.28 10.59
C PHE A 226 3.10 -12.94 11.87
N GLU A 227 3.93 -13.65 12.65
CA GLU A 227 3.49 -14.40 13.84
C GLU A 227 2.74 -13.53 14.87
N LYS A 228 3.25 -12.33 15.15
CA LYS A 228 2.63 -11.41 16.13
C LYS A 228 1.32 -10.79 15.67
N ILE A 229 0.97 -10.94 14.40
CA ILE A 229 -0.25 -10.39 13.78
C ILE A 229 -1.09 -11.46 13.09
N LYS A 230 -0.83 -12.75 13.39
CA LYS A 230 -1.53 -13.88 12.77
C LYS A 230 -3.03 -13.91 13.04
N HIS A 231 -3.48 -13.36 14.16
CA HIS A 231 -4.90 -13.33 14.52
C HIS A 231 -5.72 -12.27 13.77
N SER A 232 -5.07 -11.31 13.09
CA SER A 232 -5.75 -10.31 12.26
C SER A 232 -5.89 -10.80 10.82
N ILE A 233 -7.06 -10.66 10.22
CA ILE A 233 -7.31 -11.04 8.81
C ILE A 233 -6.55 -10.12 7.85
N SER A 234 -6.43 -8.82 8.20
CA SER A 234 -5.66 -7.79 7.47
C SER A 234 -4.45 -7.33 8.29
N GLY A 235 -3.76 -6.28 7.84
CA GLY A 235 -2.67 -5.67 8.58
C GLY A 235 -1.30 -6.25 8.25
N ASP A 236 -1.16 -6.93 7.12
CA ASP A 236 0.13 -7.29 6.55
C ASP A 236 0.98 -6.04 6.26
N ASP A 237 0.34 -4.92 5.99
CA ASP A 237 0.90 -3.60 5.77
C ASP A 237 0.76 -2.70 7.02
N ASP A 238 -0.46 -2.41 7.45
CA ASP A 238 -0.76 -1.43 8.51
C ASP A 238 -0.17 -1.80 9.87
N LEU A 239 -0.37 -3.04 10.33
CA LEU A 239 0.16 -3.49 11.61
C LEU A 239 1.69 -3.66 11.58
N PHE A 240 2.24 -3.97 10.39
CA PHE A 240 3.68 -4.05 10.21
C PHE A 240 4.31 -2.67 10.32
N ILE A 241 3.77 -1.66 9.59
CA ILE A 241 4.33 -0.30 9.58
C ILE A 241 4.18 0.39 10.93
N ASN A 242 3.03 0.19 11.60
CA ASN A 242 2.77 0.77 12.93
C ASN A 242 3.88 0.45 13.95
N LYS A 243 4.41 -0.78 13.90
CA LYS A 243 5.45 -1.23 14.84
C LYS A 243 6.87 -0.91 14.41
N ASN A 244 7.11 -0.70 13.10
CA ASN A 244 8.46 -0.70 12.54
C ASN A 244 8.84 0.62 11.87
N ALA A 245 7.88 1.49 11.52
CA ALA A 245 8.12 2.73 10.81
C ALA A 245 8.22 3.95 11.74
N ASN A 246 9.17 4.83 11.44
CA ASN A 246 9.32 6.15 12.07
C ASN A 246 10.00 7.12 11.09
N SER A 247 10.11 8.40 11.47
CA SER A 247 10.67 9.44 10.60
C SER A 247 12.15 9.27 10.25
N LYS A 248 12.88 8.39 10.93
CA LYS A 248 14.32 8.18 10.72
C LYS A 248 14.60 7.00 9.81
N ASN A 249 13.73 5.97 9.81
CA ASN A 249 13.95 4.75 9.07
C ASN A 249 12.97 4.55 7.89
N THR A 250 12.05 5.49 7.67
CA THR A 250 11.00 5.36 6.66
C THR A 250 11.00 6.53 5.70
N SER A 251 11.07 6.24 4.42
CA SER A 251 10.85 7.19 3.33
C SER A 251 9.42 7.06 2.79
N VAL A 252 8.88 8.18 2.28
CA VAL A 252 7.55 8.22 1.64
C VAL A 252 7.69 8.73 0.22
N ILE A 253 7.20 7.96 -0.75
CA ILE A 253 7.23 8.32 -2.17
C ILE A 253 5.81 8.66 -2.66
N ILE A 254 5.64 9.89 -3.16
CA ILE A 254 4.35 10.43 -3.61
C ILE A 254 4.44 11.14 -4.97
N ASN A 255 5.58 11.06 -5.64
CA ASN A 255 5.75 11.64 -6.97
C ASN A 255 4.99 10.83 -8.03
N LYS A 256 4.68 11.46 -9.16
CA LYS A 256 3.91 10.85 -10.26
C LYS A 256 4.57 9.57 -10.80
N GLU A 257 5.87 9.52 -10.79
CA GLU A 257 6.73 8.46 -11.30
C GLU A 257 6.71 7.20 -10.40
N SER A 258 6.20 7.32 -9.17
CA SER A 258 6.09 6.22 -8.19
C SER A 258 4.65 5.78 -7.89
N ILE A 259 3.66 6.44 -8.49
CA ILE A 259 2.24 6.14 -8.22
C ILE A 259 1.84 4.82 -8.88
N ASN A 260 1.57 3.81 -8.07
CA ASN A 260 1.02 2.54 -8.50
C ASN A 260 -0.50 2.60 -8.52
N LEU A 261 -1.13 2.39 -9.67
CA LEU A 261 -2.58 2.48 -9.83
C LEU A 261 -3.24 1.13 -9.61
N SER A 262 -4.31 1.06 -8.84
CA SER A 262 -5.10 -0.14 -8.64
C SER A 262 -6.48 -0.03 -9.28
N SER A 263 -7.03 -1.15 -9.70
CA SER A 263 -8.37 -1.22 -10.28
C SER A 263 -9.42 -1.02 -9.18
N PRO A 264 -10.35 -0.06 -9.34
CA PRO A 264 -11.43 0.10 -8.36
C PRO A 264 -12.39 -1.08 -8.44
N LYS A 265 -12.91 -1.54 -7.31
CA LYS A 265 -13.96 -2.53 -7.27
C LYS A 265 -15.22 -2.02 -8.00
N GLU A 266 -15.76 -2.82 -8.91
CA GLU A 266 -16.88 -2.40 -9.75
C GLU A 266 -18.21 -2.38 -8.99
N LYS A 267 -18.38 -3.31 -8.04
CA LYS A 267 -19.61 -3.49 -7.27
C LYS A 267 -19.51 -2.86 -5.88
N ARG A 268 -20.58 -2.16 -5.48
CA ARG A 268 -20.68 -1.55 -4.13
C ARG A 268 -20.52 -2.58 -3.01
N GLU A 269 -21.03 -3.79 -3.21
CA GLU A 269 -20.98 -4.89 -2.25
C GLU A 269 -19.53 -5.32 -1.97
N GLU A 270 -18.71 -5.45 -3.02
CA GLU A 270 -17.29 -5.80 -2.90
C GLU A 270 -16.51 -4.72 -2.13
N TRP A 271 -16.83 -3.46 -2.39
CA TRP A 271 -16.25 -2.34 -1.65
C TRP A 271 -16.64 -2.38 -0.15
N VAL A 272 -17.90 -2.64 0.17
CA VAL A 272 -18.36 -2.77 1.56
C VAL A 272 -17.66 -3.92 2.27
N ILE A 273 -17.48 -5.07 1.59
CA ILE A 273 -16.75 -6.22 2.12
C ILE A 273 -15.29 -5.85 2.39
N GLN A 274 -14.65 -5.14 1.47
CA GLN A 274 -13.27 -4.66 1.64
C GLN A 274 -13.13 -3.74 2.85
N LYS A 275 -14.01 -2.74 2.99
CA LYS A 275 -14.01 -1.84 4.17
C LYS A 275 -14.24 -2.59 5.48
N LYS A 276 -15.15 -3.57 5.51
CA LYS A 276 -15.37 -4.40 6.71
C LYS A 276 -14.15 -5.23 7.12
N LYS A 277 -13.29 -5.62 6.17
CA LYS A 277 -12.02 -6.32 6.48
C LYS A 277 -11.01 -5.41 7.17
N HIS A 278 -11.01 -4.11 6.91
CA HIS A 278 -10.12 -3.13 7.56
C HIS A 278 -10.56 -2.76 8.99
N PHE A 279 -11.83 -3.02 9.36
CA PHE A 279 -12.37 -2.72 10.70
C PHE A 279 -12.41 -3.95 11.64
N LYS A 280 -11.93 -5.11 11.21
CA LYS A 280 -11.77 -6.32 12.01
C LYS A 280 -10.29 -6.61 12.28
#